data_a964759441657eb7c6adeeb934a8c480
#
_entry.id   a964759441657eb7c6adeeb934a8c480
#
_cell.length_a   1.000
_cell.length_b   1.000
_cell.length_c   1.000
_cell.angle_alpha   90.00
_cell.angle_beta   90.00
_cell.angle_gamma   90.00
#
_symmetry.space_group_name_H-M   'P 1'
#
loop_
_entity.id
_entity.type
_entity.pdbx_description
1 polymer ?
#
loop_
_entity_poly.entity_id
_entity_poly.type
_entity_poly.pdbx_seq_one_letter_code
_entity_poly.pdbx_strand_id
1 'polypeptide(L)'
;FLLTIALFPIYWIVIGSFRDNSEITALPLRFTPAALNFDNYVRVIENSNFLTYYANSVFVSATTIILSIVISVLAAYSFSRYRFAGHNLAMNGILSAQMFPLVAILISLFSFFSSVKLVNNLFGLVLAQGNCI
;
A
#
# COMPACT_ATOMS: atom_id res chain seq x y z
N PHE A 1 -25.21 7.84 -10.87
CA PHE A 1 -24.67 7.13 -12.03
C PHE A 1 -23.16 6.82 -11.89
N LEU A 2 -22.31 7.83 -11.66
CA LEU A 2 -20.86 7.63 -11.47
C LEU A 2 -20.54 6.75 -10.26
N LEU A 3 -21.25 6.93 -9.16
CA LEU A 3 -21.09 6.14 -7.94
C LEU A 3 -21.41 4.65 -8.19
N THR A 4 -22.46 4.36 -8.96
CA THR A 4 -22.86 2.98 -9.29
C THR A 4 -21.78 2.27 -10.11
N ILE A 5 -21.18 2.98 -11.08
CA ILE A 5 -20.08 2.44 -11.90
C ILE A 5 -18.84 2.19 -11.03
N ALA A 6 -18.54 3.10 -10.11
CA ALA A 6 -17.37 2.97 -9.22
C ALA A 6 -17.54 1.83 -8.19
N LEU A 7 -18.76 1.58 -7.71
CA LEU A 7 -19.06 0.54 -6.72
C LEU A 7 -19.24 -0.85 -7.34
N PHE A 8 -19.55 -0.95 -8.64
CA PHE A 8 -19.80 -2.22 -9.30
C PHE A 8 -18.62 -3.22 -9.19
N PRO A 9 -17.36 -2.84 -9.43
CA PRO A 9 -16.23 -3.75 -9.25
C PRO A 9 -16.09 -4.25 -7.80
N ILE A 10 -16.33 -3.37 -6.83
CA ILE A 10 -16.25 -3.71 -5.40
C ILE A 10 -17.36 -4.72 -5.05
N TYR A 11 -18.58 -4.44 -5.49
CA TYR A 11 -19.72 -5.35 -5.34
C TYR A 11 -19.40 -6.74 -5.93
N TRP A 12 -18.83 -6.78 -7.14
CA TRP A 12 -18.49 -8.02 -7.82
C TRP A 12 -17.45 -8.85 -7.06
N ILE A 13 -16.40 -8.19 -6.53
CA ILE A 13 -15.37 -8.85 -5.71
C ILE A 13 -15.97 -9.40 -4.42
N VAL A 14 -16.78 -8.61 -3.72
CA VAL A 14 -17.41 -9.03 -2.47
C VAL A 14 -18.32 -10.23 -2.68
N ILE A 15 -19.18 -10.21 -3.69
CA ILE A 15 -20.06 -11.34 -4.00
C ILE A 15 -19.28 -12.55 -4.48
N GLY A 16 -18.23 -12.33 -5.29
CA GLY A 16 -17.35 -13.40 -5.76
C GLY A 16 -16.64 -14.13 -4.60
N SER A 17 -16.30 -13.43 -3.51
CA SER A 17 -15.63 -14.04 -2.36
C SER A 17 -16.50 -15.08 -1.62
N PHE A 18 -17.83 -14.96 -1.71
CA PHE A 18 -18.79 -15.90 -1.11
C PHE A 18 -19.24 -17.02 -2.04
N ARG A 19 -18.72 -17.06 -3.28
CA ARG A 19 -19.08 -18.10 -4.26
C ARG A 19 -18.16 -19.30 -4.15
N ASP A 20 -18.71 -20.46 -4.49
CA ASP A 20 -17.88 -21.63 -4.73
C ASP A 20 -17.13 -21.51 -6.07
N ASN A 21 -15.97 -22.17 -6.17
CA ASN A 21 -15.15 -22.17 -7.38
C ASN A 21 -15.91 -22.69 -8.60
N SER A 22 -16.83 -23.63 -8.43
CA SER A 22 -17.70 -24.16 -9.47
C SER A 22 -18.68 -23.12 -10.01
N GLU A 23 -19.16 -22.20 -9.17
CA GLU A 23 -20.08 -21.12 -9.58
C GLU A 23 -19.37 -19.98 -10.32
N ILE A 24 -18.09 -19.73 -10.02
CA ILE A 24 -17.33 -18.66 -10.67
C ILE A 24 -17.10 -18.95 -12.16
N THR A 25 -16.98 -20.25 -12.50
CA THR A 25 -16.74 -20.72 -13.88
C THR A 25 -18.00 -21.17 -14.60
N ALA A 26 -19.17 -21.21 -13.91
CA ALA A 26 -20.42 -21.66 -14.50
C ALA A 26 -21.05 -20.62 -15.44
N LEU A 27 -21.58 -21.09 -16.56
CA LEU A 27 -22.40 -20.30 -17.47
C LEU A 27 -23.87 -20.77 -17.40
N PRO A 28 -24.86 -19.87 -17.37
CA PRO A 28 -24.75 -18.39 -17.44
C PRO A 28 -24.30 -17.75 -16.11
N LEU A 29 -23.59 -16.61 -16.21
CA LEU A 29 -23.15 -15.83 -15.06
C LEU A 29 -24.35 -15.36 -14.22
N ARG A 30 -24.37 -15.73 -12.95
CA ARG A 30 -25.38 -15.24 -12.00
C ARG A 30 -24.84 -14.01 -11.27
N PHE A 31 -25.66 -12.98 -11.09
CA PHE A 31 -25.25 -11.76 -10.36
C PHE A 31 -25.34 -11.93 -8.83
N THR A 32 -26.05 -12.95 -8.36
CA THR A 32 -26.20 -13.28 -6.95
C THR A 32 -25.67 -14.69 -6.69
N PRO A 33 -24.97 -14.95 -5.56
CA PRO A 33 -24.56 -16.30 -5.20
C PRO A 33 -25.80 -17.18 -4.92
N ALA A 34 -25.74 -18.45 -5.27
CA ALA A 34 -26.81 -19.40 -4.97
C ALA A 34 -26.85 -19.72 -3.46
N ALA A 35 -25.69 -19.76 -2.82
CA ALA A 35 -25.52 -19.90 -1.37
C ALA A 35 -24.31 -19.08 -0.92
N LEU A 36 -24.34 -18.58 0.33
CA LEU A 36 -23.18 -17.93 0.94
C LEU A 36 -22.21 -19.02 1.42
N ASN A 37 -21.06 -19.11 0.77
CA ASN A 37 -20.02 -20.06 1.13
C ASN A 37 -18.85 -19.31 1.78
N PHE A 38 -18.47 -19.72 2.99
CA PHE A 38 -17.35 -19.16 3.75
C PHE A 38 -16.07 -20.01 3.64
N ASP A 39 -16.09 -21.10 2.90
CA ASP A 39 -14.94 -22.01 2.79
C ASP A 39 -13.69 -21.33 2.21
N ASN A 40 -13.87 -20.32 1.35
CA ASN A 40 -12.76 -19.54 0.82
C ASN A 40 -12.01 -18.80 1.92
N TYR A 41 -12.73 -18.24 2.89
CA TYR A 41 -12.15 -17.54 4.04
C TYR A 41 -11.43 -18.51 4.98
N VAL A 42 -12.04 -19.65 5.25
CA VAL A 42 -11.45 -20.72 6.07
C VAL A 42 -10.16 -21.22 5.44
N ARG A 43 -10.17 -21.52 4.13
CA ARG A 43 -8.97 -21.94 3.40
C ARG A 43 -7.84 -20.90 3.45
N VAL A 44 -8.16 -19.63 3.32
CA VAL A 44 -7.15 -18.57 3.39
C VAL A 44 -6.51 -18.50 4.77
N ILE A 45 -7.31 -18.65 5.83
CA ILE A 45 -6.81 -18.58 7.21
C ILE A 45 -6.03 -19.85 7.60
N GLU A 46 -6.56 -21.04 7.25
CA GLU A 46 -5.98 -22.31 7.68
C GLU A 46 -4.82 -22.79 6.82
N ASN A 47 -4.90 -22.62 5.50
CA ASN A 47 -3.94 -23.20 4.55
C ASN A 47 -2.91 -22.20 4.00
N SER A 48 -2.95 -20.95 4.41
CA SER A 48 -1.98 -19.95 3.97
C SER A 48 -1.30 -19.26 5.15
N ASN A 49 -0.13 -18.69 4.89
CA ASN A 49 0.55 -17.81 5.85
C ASN A 49 -0.09 -16.41 5.91
N PHE A 50 -1.42 -16.35 5.65
CA PHE A 50 -2.16 -15.08 5.55
C PHE A 50 -1.98 -14.20 6.80
N LEU A 51 -2.13 -14.79 7.98
CA LEU A 51 -2.00 -14.05 9.25
C LEU A 51 -0.59 -13.45 9.40
N THR A 52 0.44 -14.17 8.98
CA THR A 52 1.83 -13.68 9.00
C THR A 52 2.01 -12.51 8.02
N TYR A 53 1.49 -12.64 6.81
CA TYR A 53 1.57 -11.58 5.81
C TYR A 53 0.76 -10.35 6.23
N TYR A 54 -0.42 -10.57 6.80
CA TYR A 54 -1.26 -9.50 7.33
C TYR A 54 -0.57 -8.76 8.49
N ALA A 55 -0.02 -9.50 9.46
CA ALA A 55 0.72 -8.91 10.57
C ALA A 55 1.94 -8.10 10.09
N ASN A 56 2.71 -8.61 9.13
CA ASN A 56 3.83 -7.91 8.52
C ASN A 56 3.37 -6.61 7.83
N SER A 57 2.27 -6.66 7.07
CA SER A 57 1.71 -5.49 6.40
C SER A 57 1.25 -4.42 7.38
N VAL A 58 0.56 -4.82 8.46
CA VAL A 58 0.13 -3.91 9.53
C VAL A 58 1.35 -3.29 10.23
N PHE A 59 2.35 -4.09 10.55
CA PHE A 59 3.58 -3.62 11.19
C PHE A 59 4.32 -2.60 10.32
N VAL A 60 4.55 -2.92 9.05
CA VAL A 60 5.23 -2.02 8.10
C VAL A 60 4.44 -0.72 7.94
N SER A 61 3.14 -0.81 7.71
CA SER A 61 2.29 0.37 7.51
C SER A 61 2.25 1.26 8.76
N ALA A 62 2.04 0.68 9.94
CA ALA A 62 1.98 1.44 11.19
C ALA A 62 3.33 2.13 11.48
N THR A 63 4.44 1.42 11.31
CA THR A 63 5.78 1.98 11.52
C THR A 63 6.07 3.10 10.54
N THR A 64 5.76 2.92 9.27
CA THR A 64 5.94 3.95 8.23
C THR A 64 5.11 5.19 8.55
N ILE A 65 3.83 5.04 8.88
CA ILE A 65 2.94 6.16 9.21
C ILE A 65 3.47 6.95 10.41
N ILE A 66 3.87 6.27 11.49
CA ILE A 66 4.40 6.93 12.69
C ILE A 66 5.67 7.72 12.36
N LEU A 67 6.63 7.09 11.67
CA LEU A 67 7.87 7.75 11.27
C LEU A 67 7.61 8.95 10.35
N SER A 68 6.75 8.79 9.36
CA SER A 68 6.40 9.86 8.41
C SER A 68 5.73 11.04 9.11
N ILE A 69 4.79 10.78 10.03
CA ILE A 69 4.13 11.86 10.80
C ILE A 69 5.18 12.60 11.65
N VAL A 70 6.04 11.90 12.37
CA VAL A 70 7.05 12.52 13.21
C VAL A 70 7.99 13.41 12.39
N ILE A 71 8.53 12.87 11.30
CA ILE A 71 9.44 13.61 10.41
C ILE A 71 8.73 14.80 9.78
N SER A 72 7.53 14.61 9.26
CA SER A 72 6.76 15.67 8.59
C SER A 72 6.37 16.80 9.54
N VAL A 73 5.96 16.48 10.76
CA VAL A 73 5.62 17.51 11.78
C VAL A 73 6.85 18.32 12.17
N LEU A 74 7.99 17.66 12.41
CA LEU A 74 9.24 18.34 12.75
C LEU A 74 9.73 19.23 11.59
N ALA A 75 9.67 18.72 10.35
CA ALA A 75 10.02 19.47 9.16
C ALA A 75 9.09 20.67 8.98
N ALA A 76 7.77 20.45 9.01
CA ALA A 76 6.78 21.52 8.86
C ALA A 76 6.92 22.60 9.94
N TYR A 77 7.17 22.21 11.20
CA TYR A 77 7.42 23.15 12.27
C TYR A 77 8.68 23.99 12.00
N SER A 78 9.77 23.35 11.58
CA SER A 78 11.03 24.02 11.29
C SER A 78 10.89 25.02 10.14
N PHE A 79 10.23 24.63 9.04
CA PHE A 79 9.97 25.49 7.89
C PHE A 79 8.99 26.63 8.21
N SER A 80 8.03 26.41 9.08
CA SER A 80 7.06 27.45 9.49
C SER A 80 7.65 28.48 10.44
N ARG A 81 8.49 28.02 11.40
CA ARG A 81 8.96 28.88 12.50
C ARG A 81 10.28 29.56 12.23
N TYR A 82 11.19 28.90 11.50
CA TYR A 82 12.54 29.40 11.31
C TYR A 82 12.79 29.81 9.86
N ARG A 83 13.36 31.02 9.69
CA ARG A 83 13.88 31.49 8.42
C ARG A 83 15.40 31.34 8.43
N PHE A 84 15.92 30.32 7.78
CA PHE A 84 17.34 30.04 7.68
C PHE A 84 17.86 30.27 6.25
N ALA A 85 19.18 30.46 6.12
CA ALA A 85 19.78 30.56 4.81
C ALA A 85 19.55 29.27 4.01
N GLY A 86 18.95 29.37 2.81
CA GLY A 86 18.56 28.22 2.01
C GLY A 86 17.14 27.70 2.21
N HIS A 87 16.29 28.33 3.04
CA HIS A 87 14.91 27.96 3.28
C HIS A 87 14.11 27.73 1.98
N ASN A 88 14.17 28.71 1.06
CA ASN A 88 13.46 28.60 -0.22
C ASN A 88 14.06 27.54 -1.14
N LEU A 89 15.37 27.33 -1.09
CA LEU A 89 16.03 26.28 -1.86
C LEU A 89 15.61 24.89 -1.38
N ALA A 90 15.57 24.67 -0.05
CA ALA A 90 15.13 23.43 0.54
C ALA A 90 13.64 23.15 0.23
N MET A 91 12.77 24.16 0.34
CA MET A 91 11.35 24.02 0.03
C MET A 91 11.15 23.68 -1.46
N ASN A 92 11.82 24.39 -2.36
CA ASN A 92 11.75 24.09 -3.79
C ASN A 92 12.34 22.72 -4.12
N GLY A 93 13.39 22.29 -3.41
CA GLY A 93 13.97 20.97 -3.55
C GLY A 93 12.99 19.85 -3.20
N ILE A 94 12.28 19.97 -2.10
CA ILE A 94 11.23 19.01 -1.68
C ILE A 94 10.12 18.93 -2.73
N LEU A 95 9.63 20.09 -3.19
CA LEU A 95 8.59 20.15 -4.22
C LEU A 95 9.06 19.55 -5.55
N SER A 96 10.31 19.82 -5.94
CA SER A 96 10.88 19.27 -7.17
C SER A 96 11.08 17.75 -7.10
N ALA A 97 11.40 17.22 -5.92
CA ALA A 97 11.55 15.78 -5.74
C ALA A 97 10.24 15.01 -6.03
N GLN A 98 9.08 15.62 -5.76
CA GLN A 98 7.78 15.02 -6.06
C GLN A 98 7.45 14.96 -7.56
N MET A 99 8.17 15.71 -8.40
CA MET A 99 7.99 15.69 -9.85
C MET A 99 8.68 14.49 -10.51
N PHE A 100 9.53 13.78 -9.80
CA PHE A 100 10.20 12.60 -10.37
C PHE A 100 9.21 11.43 -10.48
N PRO A 101 9.22 10.72 -11.64
CA PRO A 101 8.35 9.56 -11.82
C PRO A 101 8.75 8.45 -10.86
N LEU A 102 7.79 7.96 -10.06
CA LEU A 102 7.99 6.92 -9.05
C LEU A 102 8.67 5.66 -9.62
N VAL A 103 8.33 5.29 -10.85
CA VAL A 103 8.89 4.11 -11.52
C VAL A 103 10.41 4.22 -11.71
N ALA A 104 10.93 5.40 -12.03
CA ALA A 104 12.38 5.63 -12.19
C ALA A 104 13.12 5.49 -10.84
N ILE A 105 12.49 5.97 -9.77
CA ILE A 105 13.03 5.86 -8.40
C ILE A 105 13.07 4.39 -7.96
N LEU A 106 12.04 3.60 -8.27
CA LEU A 106 11.96 2.19 -7.85
C LEU A 106 13.14 1.34 -8.34
N ILE A 107 13.57 1.53 -9.59
CA ILE A 107 14.68 0.77 -10.17
C ILE A 107 15.98 1.08 -9.42
N SER A 108 16.25 2.35 -9.21
CA SER A 108 17.45 2.82 -8.50
C SER A 108 17.42 2.38 -7.03
N LEU A 109 16.27 2.48 -6.38
CA LEU A 109 16.06 2.08 -5.00
C LEU A 109 16.27 0.57 -4.81
N PHE A 110 15.75 -0.26 -5.74
CA PHE A 110 15.96 -1.70 -5.71
C PHE A 110 17.44 -2.07 -5.84
N SER A 111 18.17 -1.42 -6.76
CA SER A 111 19.60 -1.64 -6.93
C SER A 111 20.39 -1.25 -5.67
N PHE A 112 20.03 -0.12 -5.05
CA PHE A 112 20.63 0.31 -3.79
C PHE A 112 20.35 -0.68 -2.66
N PHE A 113 19.08 -1.07 -2.44
CA PHE A 113 18.73 -2.03 -1.39
C PHE A 113 19.33 -3.41 -1.59
N SER A 114 19.52 -3.81 -2.85
CA SER A 114 20.22 -5.04 -3.18
C SER A 114 21.70 -4.98 -2.76
N SER A 115 22.37 -3.86 -3.00
CA SER A 115 23.79 -3.68 -2.64
C SER A 115 24.03 -3.68 -1.14
N VAL A 116 23.09 -3.11 -0.35
CA VAL A 116 23.16 -3.07 1.13
C VAL A 116 22.47 -4.25 1.82
N LYS A 117 22.02 -5.27 1.05
CA LYS A 117 21.35 -6.49 1.55
C LYS A 117 20.06 -6.21 2.35
N LEU A 118 19.35 -5.14 2.03
CA LEU A 118 18.06 -4.79 2.64
C LEU A 118 16.86 -5.35 1.88
N VAL A 119 17.08 -6.05 0.78
CA VAL A 119 16.04 -6.79 0.05
C VAL A 119 15.56 -7.95 0.92
N ASN A 120 14.24 -8.18 0.97
CA ASN A 120 13.58 -9.14 1.87
C ASN A 120 13.65 -8.80 3.37
N ASN A 121 13.88 -7.55 3.73
CA ASN A 121 13.85 -7.10 5.11
C ASN A 121 12.68 -6.12 5.33
N LEU A 122 11.93 -6.30 6.43
CA LEU A 122 10.81 -5.41 6.80
C LEU A 122 11.26 -3.96 6.98
N PHE A 123 12.47 -3.73 7.50
CA PHE A 123 13.04 -2.38 7.60
C PHE A 123 13.31 -1.74 6.24
N GLY A 124 13.77 -2.53 5.26
CA GLY A 124 13.91 -2.05 3.89
C GLY A 124 12.58 -1.58 3.29
N LEU A 125 11.49 -2.32 3.55
CA LEU A 125 10.15 -1.92 3.13
C LEU A 125 9.67 -0.63 3.81
N VAL A 126 9.90 -0.47 5.10
CA VAL A 126 9.55 0.76 5.84
C VAL A 126 10.27 1.98 5.25
N LEU A 127 11.58 1.85 4.97
CA LEU A 127 12.36 2.93 4.36
C LEU A 127 11.91 3.23 2.93
N ALA A 128 11.61 2.21 2.13
CA ALA A 128 11.12 2.40 0.76
C ALA A 128 9.77 3.12 0.74
N GLN A 129 8.86 2.74 1.61
CA GLN A 129 7.52 3.31 1.70
C GLN A 129 7.52 4.74 2.28
N GLY A 130 8.44 5.04 3.18
CA GLY A 130 8.62 6.38 3.74
C GLY A 130 9.04 7.43 2.72
N ASN A 131 9.67 7.02 1.61
CA ASN A 131 10.03 7.94 0.52
C ASN A 131 8.85 8.30 -0.41
N CYS A 132 7.70 7.65 -0.26
CA CYS A 132 6.51 7.90 -1.10
C CYS A 132 5.52 8.90 -0.47
N ILE A 133 5.81 9.40 0.73
CA ILE A 133 5.01 10.36 1.49
C ILE A 133 5.75 11.70 1.58
#